data_fd381c17db890b8cf525e2fd806190ce
#
_entry.id   fd381c17db890b8cf525e2fd806190ce
#
_cell.length_a   1.000
_cell.length_b   1.000
_cell.length_c   1.000
_cell.angle_alpha   90.00
_cell.angle_beta   90.00
_cell.angle_gamma   90.00
#
_symmetry.space_group_name_H-M   'P 1'
#
loop_
_entity.id
_entity.type
_entity.pdbx_description
1 polymer ?
#
loop_
_entity_poly.entity_id
_entity_poly.type
_entity_poly.pdbx_seq_one_letter_code
_entity_poly.pdbx_strand_id
1 'polypeptide(L)'
;MANNTILAMNALQSNIIREITPLSDKDCFYIAERYKTEFTYPIHNHAEFELNFTEKAAGVRRIVGDSAEVISDYDLVLITGKDLEHVWEQHDCHSKEIREITIQFSSDLFFKSFINKNQFDSIRDMLEKAQKGLCFPMSAILKIYPLLDTLASEKQGFYAVIKFLTILYELSLFNEEARTLSSSSFAKIGIHSDSRRVQKLSLIHISEPTRLRCLSY
;
A
#
# COMPACT_ATOMS: atom_id res chain seq x y z
N MET A 1 32.09 9.06 28.85
CA MET A 1 30.78 8.34 28.74
C MET A 1 29.85 8.88 27.65
N ALA A 2 30.19 9.95 26.93
CA ALA A 2 29.34 10.52 25.88
C ALA A 2 29.50 9.88 24.48
N ASN A 3 30.59 9.14 24.21
CA ASN A 3 30.87 8.58 22.87
C ASN A 3 30.10 7.29 22.55
N ASN A 4 29.58 6.56 23.53
CA ASN A 4 28.84 5.31 23.28
C ASN A 4 27.37 5.54 22.93
N THR A 5 26.80 6.68 23.29
CA THR A 5 25.39 7.00 22.99
C THR A 5 25.21 7.43 21.53
N ILE A 6 26.22 8.09 20.93
CA ILE A 6 26.19 8.53 19.53
C ILE A 6 26.38 7.33 18.59
N LEU A 7 27.17 6.33 18.97
CA LEU A 7 27.35 5.09 18.19
C LEU A 7 26.10 4.20 18.20
N ALA A 8 25.33 4.20 19.29
CA ALA A 8 24.07 3.45 19.36
C ALA A 8 22.93 4.09 18.56
N MET A 9 22.92 5.41 18.40
CA MET A 9 21.92 6.11 17.57
C MET A 9 22.16 5.98 16.05
N ASN A 10 23.40 5.68 15.63
CA ASN A 10 23.73 5.46 14.22
C ASN A 10 23.47 4.03 13.73
N ALA A 11 23.11 3.11 14.60
CA ALA A 11 22.84 1.70 14.25
C ALA A 11 21.37 1.43 13.83
N LEU A 12 20.49 2.41 13.91
CA LEU A 12 19.06 2.33 13.56
C LEU A 12 18.70 3.11 12.29
N GLN A 13 19.64 3.26 11.35
CA GLN A 13 19.25 3.63 9.99
C GLN A 13 18.69 2.36 9.32
N SER A 14 17.40 2.12 9.48
CA SER A 14 16.66 1.20 8.63
C SER A 14 16.93 1.57 7.17
N ASN A 15 17.53 0.65 6.41
CA ASN A 15 17.72 0.83 4.97
C ASN A 15 16.32 0.82 4.33
N ILE A 16 15.74 1.99 4.14
CA ILE A 16 14.47 2.14 3.43
C ILE A 16 14.72 1.76 1.98
N ILE A 17 13.93 0.81 1.48
CA ILE A 17 14.04 0.33 0.11
C ILE A 17 13.14 1.17 -0.78
N ARG A 18 13.68 1.64 -1.91
CA ARG A 18 12.86 2.11 -3.02
C ARG A 18 12.41 0.91 -3.82
N GLU A 19 11.13 0.55 -3.72
CA GLU A 19 10.56 -0.53 -4.50
C GLU A 19 10.40 -0.12 -5.97
N ILE A 20 10.73 -1.04 -6.87
CA ILE A 20 10.39 -0.95 -8.30
C ILE A 20 9.22 -1.89 -8.51
N THR A 21 8.05 -1.32 -8.74
CA THR A 21 6.84 -2.10 -8.93
C THR A 21 6.85 -2.83 -10.27
N PRO A 22 6.23 -4.01 -10.39
CA PRO A 22 6.13 -4.74 -11.66
C PRO A 22 5.11 -4.14 -12.63
N LEU A 23 4.52 -2.99 -12.32
CA LEU A 23 3.53 -2.31 -13.15
C LEU A 23 4.19 -1.85 -14.46
N SER A 24 3.67 -2.34 -15.59
CA SER A 24 4.07 -1.91 -16.91
C SER A 24 3.33 -0.65 -17.35
N ASP A 25 3.95 0.19 -18.19
CA ASP A 25 3.33 1.40 -18.78
C ASP A 25 2.08 1.06 -19.66
N LYS A 26 1.87 -0.21 -19.98
CA LYS A 26 0.73 -0.70 -20.78
C LYS A 26 -0.42 -1.20 -19.92
N ASP A 27 -0.21 -1.35 -18.60
CA ASP A 27 -1.16 -1.93 -17.70
C ASP A 27 -1.85 -0.83 -16.86
N CYS A 28 -3.16 -0.96 -16.63
CA CYS A 28 -3.90 -0.06 -15.76
C CYS A 28 -3.52 -0.24 -14.29
N PHE A 29 -3.22 -1.46 -13.89
CA PHE A 29 -2.78 -1.80 -12.54
C PHE A 29 -2.04 -3.15 -12.54
N TYR A 30 -1.24 -3.35 -11.51
CA TYR A 30 -0.67 -4.64 -11.14
C TYR A 30 -1.39 -5.16 -9.90
N ILE A 31 -1.70 -6.45 -9.85
CA ILE A 31 -2.30 -7.09 -8.69
C ILE A 31 -1.51 -8.34 -8.31
N ALA A 32 -1.21 -8.47 -7.02
CA ALA A 32 -0.62 -9.66 -6.44
C ALA A 32 -1.47 -10.16 -5.28
N GLU A 33 -1.95 -11.39 -5.38
CA GLU A 33 -2.58 -12.10 -4.27
C GLU A 33 -1.58 -13.12 -3.72
N ARG A 34 -1.33 -13.06 -2.41
CA ARG A 34 -0.36 -13.92 -1.71
C ARG A 34 -1.00 -14.55 -0.49
N TYR A 35 -0.66 -15.81 -0.26
CA TYR A 35 -0.93 -16.50 0.99
C TYR A 35 0.42 -16.76 1.67
N LYS A 36 0.60 -16.28 2.90
CA LYS A 36 1.86 -16.31 3.61
C LYS A 36 1.68 -16.61 5.09
N THR A 37 2.77 -17.02 5.74
CA THR A 37 2.81 -17.28 7.18
C THR A 37 3.44 -16.14 7.96
N GLU A 38 4.12 -15.22 7.27
CA GLU A 38 4.87 -14.12 7.89
C GLU A 38 5.03 -12.93 6.93
N PHE A 39 5.25 -11.75 7.50
CA PHE A 39 5.65 -10.55 6.80
C PHE A 39 7.16 -10.36 6.92
N THR A 40 7.87 -10.47 5.81
CA THR A 40 9.34 -10.35 5.73
C THR A 40 9.80 -9.17 4.88
N TYR A 41 8.87 -8.51 4.17
CA TYR A 41 9.21 -7.38 3.31
C TYR A 41 9.58 -6.17 4.18
N PRO A 42 10.72 -5.53 3.91
CA PRO A 42 11.20 -4.43 4.74
C PRO A 42 10.44 -3.13 4.48
N ILE A 43 10.69 -2.12 5.33
CA ILE A 43 10.16 -0.78 5.12
C ILE A 43 10.59 -0.22 3.77
N HIS A 44 9.62 0.29 3.02
CA HIS A 44 9.84 0.73 1.63
C HIS A 44 8.94 1.90 1.26
N ASN A 45 9.20 2.46 0.09
CA ASN A 45 8.33 3.40 -0.61
C ASN A 45 8.40 3.16 -2.12
N HIS A 46 7.43 3.64 -2.86
CA HIS A 46 7.36 3.55 -4.33
C HIS A 46 6.63 4.76 -4.93
N ALA A 47 6.63 4.86 -6.26
CA ALA A 47 6.00 5.98 -6.96
C ALA A 47 4.51 5.78 -7.22
N GLU A 48 4.10 4.54 -7.37
CA GLU A 48 2.75 4.11 -7.69
C GLU A 48 1.83 4.29 -6.48
N PHE A 49 0.54 4.40 -6.74
CA PHE A 49 -0.49 4.28 -5.72
C PHE A 49 -0.66 2.81 -5.35
N GLU A 50 -0.93 2.53 -4.09
CA GLU A 50 -1.12 1.17 -3.60
C GLU A 50 -2.40 1.05 -2.78
N LEU A 51 -3.21 0.04 -3.10
CA LEU A 51 -4.28 -0.47 -2.26
C LEU A 51 -3.84 -1.82 -1.70
N ASN A 52 -3.59 -1.88 -0.39
CA ASN A 52 -3.19 -3.09 0.30
C ASN A 52 -4.32 -3.59 1.18
N PHE A 53 -4.68 -4.85 1.00
CA PHE A 53 -5.67 -5.58 1.79
C PHE A 53 -5.01 -6.78 2.46
N THR A 54 -5.29 -6.96 3.76
CA THR A 54 -4.89 -8.16 4.50
C THR A 54 -6.07 -8.82 5.19
N GLU A 55 -6.05 -10.13 5.23
CA GLU A 55 -7.05 -10.99 5.89
C GLU A 55 -6.34 -12.02 6.75
N LYS A 56 -6.91 -12.35 7.92
CA LYS A 56 -6.33 -13.22 8.95
C LYS A 56 -4.98 -12.69 9.47
N ALA A 57 -4.87 -11.37 9.60
CA ALA A 57 -3.62 -10.67 9.94
C ALA A 57 -3.62 -10.09 11.37
N ALA A 58 -4.51 -10.57 12.25
CA ALA A 58 -4.56 -10.10 13.63
C ALA A 58 -3.19 -10.19 14.32
N GLY A 59 -2.75 -9.07 14.92
CA GLY A 59 -1.45 -8.98 15.58
C GLY A 59 -0.30 -8.46 14.70
N VAL A 60 -0.49 -8.31 13.39
CA VAL A 60 0.45 -7.64 12.51
C VAL A 60 0.58 -6.17 12.90
N ARG A 61 1.79 -5.63 12.90
CA ARG A 61 2.04 -4.20 13.07
C ARG A 61 2.16 -3.53 11.71
N ARG A 62 1.25 -2.62 11.40
CA ARG A 62 1.31 -1.77 10.22
C ARG A 62 1.99 -0.45 10.59
N ILE A 63 2.97 -0.05 9.81
CA ILE A 63 3.63 1.26 9.90
C ILE A 63 3.39 1.98 8.58
N VAL A 64 2.84 3.20 8.63
CA VAL A 64 2.65 4.09 7.48
C VAL A 64 3.04 5.50 7.90
N GLY A 65 4.15 6.00 7.41
CA GLY A 65 4.74 7.25 7.85
C GLY A 65 5.08 7.23 9.32
N ASP A 66 4.47 8.11 10.10
CA ASP A 66 4.63 8.22 11.56
C ASP A 66 3.54 7.47 12.36
N SER A 67 2.63 6.77 11.69
CA SER A 67 1.63 5.91 12.33
C SER A 67 2.15 4.48 12.47
N ALA A 68 2.08 3.91 13.66
CA ALA A 68 2.39 2.51 13.93
C ALA A 68 1.27 1.89 14.77
N GLU A 69 0.59 0.90 14.22
CA GLU A 69 -0.60 0.29 14.81
C GLU A 69 -0.61 -1.22 14.65
N VAL A 70 -1.10 -1.93 15.65
CA VAL A 70 -1.39 -3.36 15.56
C VAL A 70 -2.79 -3.51 14.97
N ILE A 71 -2.89 -4.24 13.86
CA ILE A 71 -4.14 -4.42 13.12
C ILE A 71 -4.95 -5.62 13.61
N SER A 72 -6.24 -5.62 13.28
CA SER A 72 -7.16 -6.73 13.49
C SER A 72 -7.04 -7.77 12.37
N ASP A 73 -7.99 -8.71 12.29
CA ASP A 73 -8.00 -9.75 11.24
C ASP A 73 -8.01 -9.20 9.82
N TYR A 74 -8.66 -8.05 9.64
CA TYR A 74 -8.78 -7.36 8.36
C TYR A 74 -8.16 -5.98 8.44
N ASP A 75 -7.42 -5.61 7.42
CA ASP A 75 -6.91 -4.25 7.22
C ASP A 75 -7.01 -3.89 5.74
N LEU A 76 -7.33 -2.62 5.46
CA LEU A 76 -7.39 -2.09 4.11
C LEU A 76 -6.86 -0.66 4.12
N VAL A 77 -5.79 -0.45 3.38
CA VAL A 77 -5.10 0.84 3.31
C VAL A 77 -4.88 1.25 1.87
N LEU A 78 -5.18 2.50 1.56
CA LEU A 78 -4.82 3.16 0.30
C LEU A 78 -3.67 4.14 0.56
N ILE A 79 -2.61 4.03 -0.21
CA ILE A 79 -1.42 4.90 -0.17
C ILE A 79 -1.24 5.54 -1.54
N THR A 80 -1.24 6.87 -1.59
CA THR A 80 -0.97 7.64 -2.82
C THR A 80 0.20 8.61 -2.67
N GLY A 81 0.78 8.67 -1.46
CA GLY A 81 1.97 9.49 -1.18
C GLY A 81 3.23 8.87 -1.77
N LYS A 82 3.80 9.49 -2.79
CA LYS A 82 4.93 9.01 -3.60
C LYS A 82 6.16 8.56 -2.79
N ASP A 83 6.42 9.19 -1.65
CA ASP A 83 7.58 8.89 -0.81
C ASP A 83 7.15 8.49 0.62
N LEU A 84 5.89 8.11 0.79
CA LEU A 84 5.37 7.68 2.07
C LEU A 84 5.87 6.28 2.41
N GLU A 85 6.75 6.21 3.41
CA GLU A 85 7.36 4.97 3.87
C GLU A 85 6.31 4.11 4.58
N HIS A 86 6.28 2.83 4.26
CA HIS A 86 5.33 1.90 4.85
C HIS A 86 5.87 0.47 4.93
N VAL A 87 5.29 -0.31 5.86
CA VAL A 87 5.59 -1.73 6.05
C VAL A 87 4.51 -2.40 6.89
N TRP A 88 4.28 -3.68 6.66
CA TRP A 88 3.58 -4.60 7.55
C TRP A 88 4.60 -5.54 8.17
N GLU A 89 4.65 -5.62 9.48
CA GLU A 89 5.62 -6.43 10.24
C GLU A 89 4.88 -7.54 11.01
N GLN A 90 5.51 -8.70 11.13
CA GLN A 90 4.91 -9.86 11.78
C GLN A 90 4.42 -9.57 13.21
N HIS A 91 5.21 -8.87 14.01
CA HIS A 91 4.89 -8.49 15.38
C HIS A 91 4.26 -9.67 16.18
N ASP A 92 3.04 -9.52 16.71
CA ASP A 92 2.33 -10.53 17.53
C ASP A 92 1.37 -11.42 16.69
N CYS A 93 1.51 -11.42 15.37
CA CYS A 93 0.66 -12.25 14.51
C CYS A 93 1.15 -13.70 14.52
N HIS A 94 0.24 -14.63 14.83
CA HIS A 94 0.50 -16.07 14.86
C HIS A 94 -0.31 -16.83 13.79
N SER A 95 -0.94 -16.12 12.86
CA SER A 95 -1.68 -16.73 11.75
C SER A 95 -0.74 -17.55 10.87
N LYS A 96 -1.20 -18.72 10.47
CA LYS A 96 -0.48 -19.62 9.55
C LYS A 96 -0.91 -19.46 8.10
N GLU A 97 -1.89 -18.60 7.85
CA GLU A 97 -2.47 -18.40 6.53
C GLU A 97 -3.00 -16.95 6.43
N ILE A 98 -2.06 -16.01 6.29
CA ILE A 98 -2.38 -14.61 6.02
C ILE A 98 -2.62 -14.46 4.53
N ARG A 99 -3.75 -13.91 4.13
CA ARG A 99 -4.01 -13.51 2.75
C ARG A 99 -3.70 -12.04 2.59
N GLU A 100 -2.91 -11.70 1.58
CA GLU A 100 -2.61 -10.33 1.20
C GLU A 100 -2.94 -10.11 -0.26
N ILE A 101 -3.65 -9.01 -0.56
CA ILE A 101 -3.88 -8.53 -1.91
C ILE A 101 -3.29 -7.13 -2.00
N THR A 102 -2.28 -6.98 -2.85
CA THR A 102 -1.64 -5.70 -3.15
C THR A 102 -2.02 -5.30 -4.57
N ILE A 103 -2.60 -4.11 -4.74
CA ILE A 103 -2.93 -3.54 -6.06
C ILE A 103 -2.13 -2.25 -6.20
N GLN A 104 -1.23 -2.21 -7.18
CA GLN A 104 -0.43 -1.03 -7.50
C GLN A 104 -0.88 -0.45 -8.84
N PHE A 105 -1.06 0.87 -8.90
CA PHE A 105 -1.54 1.57 -10.09
C PHE A 105 -0.91 2.96 -10.24
N SER A 106 -0.80 3.41 -11.49
CA SER A 106 -0.21 4.72 -11.77
C SER A 106 -1.14 5.86 -11.37
N SER A 107 -0.56 6.98 -10.92
CA SER A 107 -1.28 8.25 -10.78
C SER A 107 -1.93 8.70 -12.09
N ASP A 108 -1.42 8.23 -13.24
CA ASP A 108 -1.90 8.55 -14.57
C ASP A 108 -3.05 7.64 -15.04
N LEU A 109 -3.49 6.67 -14.21
CA LEU A 109 -4.66 5.83 -14.50
C LEU A 109 -5.88 6.68 -14.87
N PHE A 110 -6.02 7.83 -14.22
CA PHE A 110 -7.03 8.81 -14.55
C PHE A 110 -6.39 10.01 -15.25
N PHE A 111 -6.62 10.18 -16.54
CA PHE A 111 -6.20 11.40 -17.23
C PHE A 111 -6.72 12.65 -16.48
N LYS A 112 -5.89 13.69 -16.36
CA LYS A 112 -6.26 14.93 -15.63
C LYS A 112 -7.63 15.51 -16.09
N SER A 113 -7.93 15.45 -17.39
CA SER A 113 -9.20 15.90 -17.93
C SER A 113 -10.39 15.01 -17.54
N PHE A 114 -10.13 13.75 -17.17
CA PHE A 114 -11.16 12.79 -16.79
C PHE A 114 -11.44 12.83 -15.29
N ILE A 115 -10.39 12.77 -14.45
CA ILE A 115 -10.52 12.80 -12.98
C ILE A 115 -11.12 14.13 -12.48
N ASN A 116 -11.01 15.22 -13.27
CA ASN A 116 -11.57 16.53 -12.94
C ASN A 116 -13.05 16.69 -13.36
N LYS A 117 -13.72 15.63 -13.80
CA LYS A 117 -15.17 15.67 -14.01
C LYS A 117 -15.89 15.46 -12.68
N ASN A 118 -17.04 16.12 -12.51
CA ASN A 118 -17.83 16.09 -11.26
C ASN A 118 -18.17 14.67 -10.80
N GLN A 119 -18.29 13.69 -11.73
CA GLN A 119 -18.59 12.30 -11.41
C GLN A 119 -17.43 11.59 -10.68
N PHE A 120 -16.25 12.20 -10.65
CA PHE A 120 -15.03 11.66 -10.00
C PHE A 120 -14.65 12.43 -8.74
N ASP A 121 -15.45 13.39 -8.29
CA ASP A 121 -15.12 14.23 -7.14
C ASP A 121 -14.79 13.39 -5.89
N SER A 122 -15.62 12.40 -5.56
CA SER A 122 -15.40 11.53 -4.40
C SER A 122 -14.10 10.72 -4.51
N ILE A 123 -13.80 10.19 -5.71
CA ILE A 123 -12.55 9.43 -5.95
C ILE A 123 -11.35 10.37 -5.83
N ARG A 124 -11.40 11.55 -6.42
CA ARG A 124 -10.32 12.54 -6.33
C ARG A 124 -10.02 12.91 -4.89
N ASP A 125 -11.05 13.25 -4.12
CA ASP A 125 -10.92 13.64 -2.71
C ASP A 125 -10.33 12.49 -1.87
N MET A 126 -10.75 11.25 -2.13
CA MET A 126 -10.18 10.06 -1.50
C MET A 126 -8.68 9.90 -1.85
N LEU A 127 -8.30 10.02 -3.12
CA LEU A 127 -6.91 9.91 -3.56
C LEU A 127 -6.03 11.00 -2.96
N GLU A 128 -6.55 12.23 -2.82
CA GLU A 128 -5.84 13.33 -2.14
C GLU A 128 -5.63 13.04 -0.66
N LYS A 129 -6.65 12.55 0.05
CA LYS A 129 -6.57 12.16 1.46
C LYS A 129 -5.57 11.03 1.68
N ALA A 130 -5.53 10.08 0.74
CA ALA A 130 -4.65 8.91 0.79
C ALA A 130 -3.14 9.22 0.60
N GLN A 131 -2.76 10.48 0.30
CA GLN A 131 -1.35 10.91 0.31
C GLN A 131 -0.66 10.72 1.67
N LYS A 132 -1.44 10.60 2.73
CA LYS A 132 -0.97 10.34 4.10
C LYS A 132 -1.27 8.92 4.57
N GLY A 133 -1.64 8.03 3.64
CA GLY A 133 -2.21 6.73 3.98
C GLY A 133 -3.63 6.85 4.51
N LEU A 134 -4.56 6.13 3.94
CA LEU A 134 -5.97 6.13 4.29
C LEU A 134 -6.42 4.72 4.68
N CYS A 135 -6.78 4.53 5.94
CA CYS A 135 -7.27 3.26 6.48
C CYS A 135 -8.80 3.25 6.45
N PHE A 136 -9.37 2.21 5.87
CA PHE A 136 -10.81 2.07 5.72
C PHE A 136 -11.45 1.28 6.86
N PRO A 137 -12.71 1.63 7.24
CA PRO A 137 -13.45 0.89 8.25
C PRO A 137 -13.90 -0.48 7.72
N MET A 138 -14.29 -1.38 8.64
CA MET A 138 -14.78 -2.71 8.31
C MET A 138 -15.99 -2.68 7.38
N SER A 139 -16.87 -1.68 7.52
CA SER A 139 -18.04 -1.47 6.64
C SER A 139 -17.63 -1.32 5.16
N ALA A 140 -16.55 -0.56 4.90
CA ALA A 140 -16.00 -0.40 3.56
C ALA A 140 -15.39 -1.72 3.05
N ILE A 141 -14.63 -2.42 3.91
CA ILE A 141 -14.04 -3.72 3.56
C ILE A 141 -15.12 -4.71 3.15
N LEU A 142 -16.15 -4.88 3.96
CA LEU A 142 -17.27 -5.80 3.66
C LEU A 142 -17.99 -5.43 2.35
N LYS A 143 -18.10 -4.13 2.05
CA LYS A 143 -18.74 -3.65 0.82
C LYS A 143 -17.99 -4.06 -0.44
N ILE A 144 -16.64 -3.96 -0.42
CA ILE A 144 -15.83 -4.25 -1.59
C ILE A 144 -15.31 -5.69 -1.66
N TYR A 145 -15.41 -6.44 -0.56
CA TYR A 145 -14.83 -7.79 -0.44
C TYR A 145 -15.20 -8.72 -1.61
N PRO A 146 -16.49 -8.80 -2.07
CA PRO A 146 -16.84 -9.67 -3.20
C PRO A 146 -16.18 -9.28 -4.52
N LEU A 147 -15.89 -7.98 -4.72
CA LEU A 147 -15.19 -7.48 -5.90
C LEU A 147 -13.70 -7.79 -5.80
N LEU A 148 -13.11 -7.52 -4.63
CA LEU A 148 -11.69 -7.73 -4.35
C LEU A 148 -11.33 -9.21 -4.43
N ASP A 149 -12.16 -10.07 -3.83
CA ASP A 149 -11.99 -11.53 -3.80
C ASP A 149 -11.92 -12.15 -5.21
N THR A 150 -12.65 -11.59 -6.17
CA THR A 150 -12.71 -12.08 -7.54
C THR A 150 -11.81 -11.30 -8.51
N LEU A 151 -11.22 -10.18 -8.10
CA LEU A 151 -10.41 -9.35 -8.98
C LEU A 151 -9.14 -10.08 -9.44
N ALA A 152 -8.42 -10.72 -8.51
CA ALA A 152 -7.18 -11.43 -8.82
C ALA A 152 -7.37 -12.64 -9.75
N SER A 153 -8.59 -13.18 -9.86
CA SER A 153 -8.92 -14.29 -10.74
C SER A 153 -9.65 -13.89 -12.03
N GLU A 154 -9.94 -12.59 -12.22
CA GLU A 154 -10.61 -12.10 -13.43
C GLU A 154 -9.70 -12.26 -14.65
N LYS A 155 -10.19 -12.99 -15.66
CA LYS A 155 -9.42 -13.30 -16.88
C LYS A 155 -9.62 -12.30 -18.01
N GLN A 156 -10.68 -11.49 -17.93
CA GLN A 156 -11.02 -10.52 -18.96
C GLN A 156 -10.52 -9.14 -18.52
N GLY A 157 -9.42 -8.68 -19.10
CA GLY A 157 -8.72 -7.47 -18.70
C GLY A 157 -9.61 -6.23 -18.58
N PHE A 158 -10.53 -6.03 -19.53
CA PHE A 158 -11.46 -4.90 -19.47
C PHE A 158 -12.38 -4.99 -18.24
N TYR A 159 -12.92 -6.18 -17.94
CA TYR A 159 -13.78 -6.36 -16.76
C TYR A 159 -12.98 -6.23 -15.45
N ALA A 160 -11.72 -6.64 -15.43
CA ALA A 160 -10.86 -6.41 -14.29
C ALA A 160 -10.67 -4.91 -14.02
N VAL A 161 -10.46 -4.10 -15.08
CA VAL A 161 -10.38 -2.63 -14.95
C VAL A 161 -11.69 -2.05 -14.42
N ILE A 162 -12.83 -2.43 -14.99
CA ILE A 162 -14.14 -1.96 -14.50
C ILE A 162 -14.36 -2.34 -13.04
N LYS A 163 -14.02 -3.57 -12.66
CA LYS A 163 -14.13 -4.06 -11.27
C LYS A 163 -13.24 -3.24 -10.33
N PHE A 164 -12.00 -2.97 -10.73
CA PHE A 164 -11.08 -2.15 -9.96
C PHE A 164 -11.58 -0.69 -9.81
N LEU A 165 -12.05 -0.07 -10.88
CA LEU A 165 -12.65 1.27 -10.82
C LEU A 165 -13.89 1.30 -9.92
N THR A 166 -14.68 0.21 -9.93
CA THR A 166 -15.83 0.08 -9.03
C THR A 166 -15.37 -0.01 -7.57
N ILE A 167 -14.30 -0.77 -7.27
CA ILE A 167 -13.71 -0.82 -5.93
C ILE A 167 -13.30 0.59 -5.47
N LEU A 168 -12.59 1.35 -6.30
CA LEU A 168 -12.18 2.72 -5.96
C LEU A 168 -13.38 3.64 -5.73
N TYR A 169 -14.42 3.53 -6.54
CA TYR A 169 -15.64 4.29 -6.36
C TYR A 169 -16.35 3.93 -5.05
N GLU A 170 -16.59 2.66 -4.79
CA GLU A 170 -17.25 2.21 -3.55
C GLU A 170 -16.46 2.65 -2.31
N LEU A 171 -15.11 2.56 -2.34
CA LEU A 171 -14.26 3.05 -1.26
C LEU A 171 -14.38 4.57 -1.07
N SER A 172 -14.51 5.32 -2.15
CA SER A 172 -14.63 6.79 -2.08
C SER A 172 -15.89 7.26 -1.36
N LEU A 173 -16.93 6.42 -1.27
CA LEU A 173 -18.14 6.72 -0.52
C LEU A 173 -17.94 6.65 1.01
N PHE A 174 -16.84 6.01 1.46
CA PHE A 174 -16.45 5.93 2.87
C PHE A 174 -15.38 6.96 3.27
N ASN A 175 -15.17 7.98 2.45
CA ASN A 175 -14.09 8.94 2.65
C ASN A 175 -14.16 9.67 4.00
N GLU A 176 -15.35 9.93 4.53
CA GLU A 176 -15.55 10.58 5.84
C GLU A 176 -15.31 9.61 7.01
N GLU A 177 -15.57 8.32 6.82
CA GLU A 177 -15.36 7.29 7.83
C GLU A 177 -13.93 6.76 7.83
N ALA A 178 -13.23 6.92 6.70
CA ALA A 178 -11.85 6.48 6.55
C ALA A 178 -10.88 7.40 7.30
N ARG A 179 -9.92 6.79 7.99
CA ARG A 179 -8.98 7.48 8.87
C ARG A 179 -7.62 7.68 8.19
N THR A 180 -7.16 8.93 8.17
CA THR A 180 -5.80 9.28 7.75
C THR A 180 -4.79 8.76 8.76
N LEU A 181 -3.70 8.14 8.28
CA LEU A 181 -2.68 7.50 9.11
C LEU A 181 -1.54 8.46 9.47
N SER A 182 -0.83 8.98 8.48
CA SER A 182 0.34 9.82 8.72
C SER A 182 -0.02 11.29 8.96
N SER A 183 0.76 11.97 9.79
CA SER A 183 0.62 13.41 10.00
C SER A 183 1.16 14.21 8.80
N SER A 184 0.69 15.48 8.63
CA SER A 184 1.15 16.33 7.52
C SER A 184 2.63 16.76 7.64
N SER A 185 3.21 16.69 8.84
CA SER A 185 4.61 17.04 9.09
C SER A 185 5.59 15.99 8.56
N PHE A 186 5.18 14.73 8.46
CA PHE A 186 6.03 13.63 8.01
C PHE A 186 6.35 13.72 6.52
N ALA A 187 5.39 14.09 5.69
CA ALA A 187 5.59 14.26 4.24
C ALA A 187 6.58 15.39 3.86
N LYS A 188 6.88 16.31 4.79
CA LYS A 188 7.81 17.43 4.56
C LYS A 188 9.25 17.13 4.97
N ILE A 189 9.50 16.13 5.80
CA ILE A 189 10.85 15.79 6.29
C ILE A 189 11.67 15.13 5.17
N GLY A 190 11.03 14.46 4.19
CA GLY A 190 11.70 13.88 3.02
C GLY A 190 12.30 14.89 2.04
N ILE A 191 11.90 16.17 2.11
CA ILE A 191 12.34 17.22 1.15
C ILE A 191 13.65 17.89 1.57
N HIS A 192 14.10 17.75 2.83
CA HIS A 192 15.28 18.48 3.34
C HIS A 192 16.43 17.61 3.88
N SER A 193 16.41 16.31 3.75
CA SER A 193 17.61 15.50 4.01
C SER A 193 18.38 15.26 2.72
N ASP A 194 18.95 16.31 2.16
CA ASP A 194 19.98 16.25 1.14
C ASP A 194 21.28 15.75 1.79
N SER A 195 21.37 14.46 2.06
CA SER A 195 22.60 13.79 2.41
C SER A 195 22.56 12.38 1.82
N ARG A 196 23.19 12.25 0.63
CA ARG A 196 23.80 11.05 0.02
C ARG A 196 23.30 9.71 0.60
N ARG A 197 22.00 9.43 0.50
CA ARG A 197 21.50 8.07 0.66
C ARG A 197 21.92 7.29 -0.56
N VAL A 198 22.85 6.39 -0.38
CA VAL A 198 23.23 5.42 -1.41
C VAL A 198 21.99 4.61 -1.74
N GLN A 199 21.37 4.90 -2.89
CA GLN A 199 20.28 4.10 -3.43
C GLN A 199 20.85 2.71 -3.77
N LYS A 200 20.69 1.76 -2.89
CA LYS A 200 20.84 0.35 -3.25
C LYS A 200 19.59 -0.04 -4.04
N LEU A 201 19.72 -0.08 -5.36
CA LEU A 201 18.80 -0.81 -6.22
C LEU A 201 18.94 -2.29 -5.89
N SER A 202 18.10 -2.80 -5.05
CA SER A 202 18.00 -4.22 -4.77
C SER A 202 16.92 -4.78 -5.70
N LEU A 203 17.33 -5.51 -6.73
CA LEU A 203 16.46 -6.45 -7.44
C LEU A 203 16.19 -7.60 -6.48
N ILE A 204 15.14 -7.47 -5.67
CA ILE A 204 14.70 -8.56 -4.82
C ILE A 204 13.95 -9.55 -5.72
N HIS A 205 14.62 -10.61 -6.11
CA HIS A 205 13.95 -11.82 -6.57
C HIS A 205 13.17 -12.35 -5.36
N ILE A 206 11.86 -12.23 -5.41
CA ILE A 206 10.97 -12.89 -4.45
C ILE A 206 11.02 -14.38 -4.76
N SER A 207 11.95 -15.09 -4.14
CA SER A 207 12.03 -16.54 -4.17
C SER A 207 11.31 -17.10 -2.94
N GLU A 208 10.01 -16.93 -2.85
CA GLU A 208 9.19 -17.70 -1.91
C GLU A 208 8.28 -18.65 -2.69
N PRO A 209 7.99 -19.85 -2.17
CA PRO A 209 7.05 -20.78 -2.77
C PRO A 209 5.62 -20.34 -2.48
N THR A 210 5.26 -19.14 -2.86
CA THR A 210 3.91 -18.61 -2.79
C THR A 210 3.23 -18.80 -4.13
N ARG A 211 1.98 -19.27 -4.12
CA ARG A 211 1.15 -19.27 -5.32
C ARG A 211 0.88 -17.81 -5.71
N LEU A 212 1.77 -17.28 -6.53
CA LEU A 212 1.60 -15.97 -7.14
C LEU A 212 0.57 -16.11 -8.26
N ARG A 213 -0.58 -15.48 -8.12
CA ARG A 213 -1.46 -15.21 -9.25
C ARG A 213 -1.18 -13.78 -9.71
N CYS A 214 -0.28 -13.65 -10.67
CA CYS A 214 -0.07 -12.39 -11.37
C CYS A 214 -0.97 -12.35 -12.59
N LEU A 215 -1.74 -11.28 -12.72
CA LEU A 215 -2.44 -10.94 -13.95
C LEU A 215 -1.75 -9.71 -14.52
N SER A 216 -0.96 -9.90 -15.58
CA SER A 216 -0.57 -8.84 -16.50
C SER A 216 -1.55 -8.89 -17.70
N TYR A 217 -2.11 -7.76 -18.06
CA TYR A 217 -3.04 -7.59 -19.17
C TYR A 217 -2.41 -6.79 -20.30
#